data_142981cc424854c1b938c7ecb0a61c63
#
_entry.id   142981cc424854c1b938c7ecb0a61c63
#
_cell.length_a   1.000
_cell.length_b   1.000
_cell.length_c   1.000
_cell.angle_alpha   90.00
_cell.angle_beta   90.00
_cell.angle_gamma   90.00
#
_symmetry.space_group_name_H-M   'P 1'
#
loop_
_entity.id
_entity.type
_entity.pdbx_description
1 polymer ?
#
loop_
_entity_poly.entity_id
_entity_poly.type
_entity_poly.pdbx_seq_one_letter_code
_entity_poly.pdbx_strand_id
1 'polypeptide(L)'
;MREYLDAAVFKDMILCADAALAENTQQINELNVFPVPDGDTGTNMGLTMNEAAAQLRKKEFYAVDAVADCIAGALLRGARGNSGVILSLLFRGISRRLKGMETVGAKEFAAAMEDGVDAAYKAVMKPAEGTILTVARMASAAAVEYAKKGDDIEDLLDTAIRIGKEALDNTVNQNPVLQKAGVVDAGGMGYIVIFSAMLACLRGEVTAPTAAVQAGVIANENNAFDMFGTDEITYAFDTVYIVRKHEPNVDLTPLRAYLSSIGDCLVIGEDDEAFKVHVHTNIPGEALTKSQQYGTLELAKIENMRTQYDDIMAGRKAQTTDELEKVEQELEAAEDLHAAPTKRYGIVAVCAGEGIANLFKELGADTIVTGGQTMNPSTADIIKEINRTPAEIVFVLPNNKNIIMAAEQSIPLC
;
A
#
# COMPACT_ATOMS: atom_id res chain seq x y z
N MET A 1 -1.99 -28.44 -19.38
CA MET A 1 -2.94 -29.11 -18.45
C MET A 1 -2.18 -29.31 -17.13
N ARG A 2 -2.57 -28.62 -16.09
CA ARG A 2 -1.92 -28.68 -14.77
C ARG A 2 -3.00 -28.97 -13.71
N GLU A 3 -2.95 -30.15 -13.15
CA GLU A 3 -3.97 -30.62 -12.18
C GLU A 3 -3.75 -30.04 -10.77
N TYR A 4 -2.50 -29.70 -10.43
CA TYR A 4 -2.14 -29.25 -9.07
C TYR A 4 -1.16 -28.07 -9.09
N LEU A 5 -1.35 -27.14 -8.15
CA LEU A 5 -0.36 -26.15 -7.77
C LEU A 5 0.49 -26.70 -6.62
N ASP A 6 1.80 -26.55 -6.71
CA ASP A 6 2.74 -26.72 -5.62
C ASP A 6 3.20 -25.37 -5.03
N ALA A 7 3.96 -25.42 -3.94
CA ALA A 7 4.42 -24.23 -3.24
C ALA A 7 5.27 -23.30 -4.12
N ALA A 8 6.16 -23.86 -4.94
CA ALA A 8 7.07 -23.07 -5.77
C ALA A 8 6.29 -22.28 -6.83
N VAL A 9 5.38 -22.96 -7.52
CA VAL A 9 4.54 -22.34 -8.54
C VAL A 9 3.62 -21.28 -7.94
N PHE A 10 3.00 -21.55 -6.80
CA PHE A 10 2.10 -20.55 -6.17
C PHE A 10 2.89 -19.33 -5.71
N LYS A 11 4.10 -19.50 -5.16
CA LYS A 11 5.03 -18.42 -4.86
C LYS A 11 5.33 -17.58 -6.11
N ASP A 12 5.71 -18.21 -7.22
CA ASP A 12 6.06 -17.54 -8.47
C ASP A 12 4.88 -16.76 -9.05
N MET A 13 3.66 -17.31 -8.99
CA MET A 13 2.43 -16.62 -9.40
C MET A 13 2.24 -15.30 -8.65
N ILE A 14 2.51 -15.27 -7.35
CA ILE A 14 2.38 -14.02 -6.54
C ILE A 14 3.50 -13.03 -6.88
N LEU A 15 4.72 -13.49 -7.13
CA LEU A 15 5.81 -12.61 -7.56
C LEU A 15 5.53 -11.98 -8.93
N CYS A 16 4.91 -12.71 -9.86
CA CYS A 16 4.46 -12.18 -11.14
C CYS A 16 3.31 -11.16 -10.97
N ALA A 17 2.39 -11.41 -10.02
CA ALA A 17 1.29 -10.49 -9.72
C ALA A 17 1.80 -9.16 -9.14
N ASP A 18 2.80 -9.19 -8.24
CA ASP A 18 3.50 -8.02 -7.73
C ASP A 18 4.08 -7.16 -8.86
N ALA A 19 4.82 -7.79 -9.78
CA ALA A 19 5.41 -7.11 -10.92
C ALA A 19 4.35 -6.48 -11.85
N ALA A 20 3.30 -7.22 -12.16
CA ALA A 20 2.23 -6.73 -13.01
C ALA A 20 1.46 -5.55 -12.38
N LEU A 21 1.22 -5.56 -11.08
CA LEU A 21 0.63 -4.41 -10.38
C LEU A 21 1.54 -3.19 -10.46
N ALA A 22 2.86 -3.35 -10.24
CA ALA A 22 3.81 -2.26 -10.35
C ALA A 22 3.80 -1.61 -11.74
N GLU A 23 3.72 -2.42 -12.81
CA GLU A 23 3.63 -1.93 -14.19
C GLU A 23 2.31 -1.23 -14.51
N ASN A 24 1.21 -1.61 -13.86
CA ASN A 24 -0.13 -1.07 -14.10
C ASN A 24 -0.59 -0.03 -13.07
N THR A 25 0.28 0.34 -12.12
CA THR A 25 -0.05 1.24 -11.00
C THR A 25 -0.73 2.52 -11.48
N GLN A 26 -0.15 3.19 -12.47
CA GLN A 26 -0.68 4.46 -12.97
C GLN A 26 -2.05 4.30 -13.64
N GLN A 27 -2.22 3.29 -14.49
CA GLN A 27 -3.51 3.02 -15.14
C GLN A 27 -4.62 2.77 -14.11
N ILE A 28 -4.31 2.04 -13.03
CA ILE A 28 -5.27 1.77 -11.95
C ILE A 28 -5.56 3.05 -11.16
N ASN A 29 -4.56 3.88 -10.87
CA ASN A 29 -4.74 5.16 -10.20
C ASN A 29 -5.66 6.11 -10.98
N GLU A 30 -5.53 6.17 -12.30
CA GLU A 30 -6.36 6.99 -13.19
C GLU A 30 -7.85 6.60 -13.15
N LEU A 31 -8.18 5.38 -12.75
CA LEU A 31 -9.55 4.89 -12.61
C LEU A 31 -10.15 5.16 -11.22
N ASN A 32 -9.35 5.62 -10.25
CA ASN A 32 -9.76 5.71 -8.86
C ASN A 32 -10.62 6.95 -8.59
N VAL A 33 -11.93 6.79 -8.75
CA VAL A 33 -12.93 7.83 -8.46
C VAL A 33 -13.90 7.44 -7.34
N PHE A 34 -13.81 6.21 -6.82
CA PHE A 34 -14.69 5.68 -5.77
C PHE A 34 -13.89 4.80 -4.78
N PRO A 35 -14.13 4.86 -3.46
CA PRO A 35 -15.12 5.72 -2.76
C PRO A 35 -14.69 7.19 -2.65
N VAL A 36 -13.40 7.48 -2.79
CA VAL A 36 -12.81 8.82 -2.79
C VAL A 36 -11.91 8.96 -4.02
N PRO A 37 -11.98 10.08 -4.75
CA PRO A 37 -11.14 10.31 -5.94
C PRO A 37 -9.74 10.82 -5.53
N ASP A 38 -8.93 10.01 -4.87
CA ASP A 38 -7.57 10.31 -4.39
C ASP A 38 -6.45 9.78 -5.29
N GLY A 39 -6.82 8.95 -6.31
CA GLY A 39 -5.87 8.49 -7.32
C GLY A 39 -4.79 7.55 -6.82
N ASP A 40 -5.02 6.82 -5.75
CA ASP A 40 -4.01 6.02 -5.06
C ASP A 40 -4.24 4.50 -5.05
N THR A 41 -5.37 4.02 -5.61
CA THR A 41 -5.75 2.59 -5.59
C THR A 41 -4.65 1.67 -6.13
N GLY A 42 -4.03 2.02 -7.26
CA GLY A 42 -2.95 1.24 -7.84
C GLY A 42 -1.71 1.21 -6.95
N THR A 43 -1.37 2.36 -6.38
CA THR A 43 -0.28 2.50 -5.40
C THR A 43 -0.54 1.65 -4.17
N ASN A 44 -1.73 1.75 -3.58
CA ASN A 44 -2.12 1.00 -2.38
C ASN A 44 -2.13 -0.51 -2.61
N MET A 45 -2.68 -0.98 -3.72
CA MET A 45 -2.66 -2.41 -4.06
C MET A 45 -1.24 -2.91 -4.37
N GLY A 46 -0.44 -2.12 -5.09
CA GLY A 46 0.94 -2.43 -5.41
C GLY A 46 1.82 -2.57 -4.17
N LEU A 47 1.79 -1.58 -3.27
CA LEU A 47 2.55 -1.63 -2.01
C LEU A 47 2.09 -2.79 -1.12
N THR A 48 0.79 -3.06 -1.08
CA THR A 48 0.23 -4.19 -0.33
C THR A 48 0.75 -5.52 -0.87
N MET A 49 0.76 -5.72 -2.20
CA MET A 49 1.26 -6.95 -2.83
C MET A 49 2.79 -7.07 -2.71
N ASN A 50 3.49 -5.96 -2.81
CA ASN A 50 4.95 -5.92 -2.69
C ASN A 50 5.42 -6.43 -1.32
N GLU A 51 4.70 -6.14 -0.22
CA GLU A 51 5.02 -6.68 1.10
C GLU A 51 4.95 -8.22 1.10
N ALA A 52 3.92 -8.81 0.48
CA ALA A 52 3.84 -10.27 0.34
C ALA A 52 5.01 -10.81 -0.50
N ALA A 53 5.31 -10.19 -1.64
CA ALA A 53 6.42 -10.58 -2.51
C ALA A 53 7.77 -10.49 -1.79
N ALA A 54 7.99 -9.44 -0.99
CA ALA A 54 9.21 -9.26 -0.20
C ALA A 54 9.40 -10.38 0.84
N GLN A 55 8.33 -10.79 1.53
CA GLN A 55 8.40 -11.89 2.49
C GLN A 55 8.60 -13.24 1.79
N LEU A 56 7.96 -13.48 0.64
CA LEU A 56 8.13 -14.70 -0.14
C LEU A 56 9.54 -14.86 -0.69
N ARG A 57 10.23 -13.77 -1.06
CA ARG A 57 11.63 -13.82 -1.53
C ARG A 57 12.61 -14.22 -0.43
N LYS A 58 12.28 -14.01 0.84
CA LYS A 58 13.16 -14.30 1.98
C LYS A 58 13.13 -15.76 2.45
N LYS A 59 12.16 -16.56 1.98
CA LYS A 59 11.90 -17.91 2.51
C LYS A 59 11.71 -18.93 1.40
N GLU A 60 12.09 -20.18 1.70
CA GLU A 60 11.72 -21.34 0.90
C GLU A 60 10.48 -22.01 1.51
N PHE A 61 9.63 -22.55 0.65
CA PHE A 61 8.36 -23.15 1.03
C PHE A 61 8.22 -24.53 0.39
N TYR A 62 7.68 -25.49 1.13
CA TYR A 62 7.49 -26.86 0.71
C TYR A 62 6.03 -27.28 0.59
N ALA A 63 5.12 -26.46 1.09
CA ALA A 63 3.69 -26.69 1.04
C ALA A 63 2.93 -25.40 0.68
N VAL A 64 1.81 -25.54 -0.04
CA VAL A 64 1.01 -24.41 -0.52
C VAL A 64 0.39 -23.65 0.65
N ASP A 65 0.01 -24.33 1.73
CA ASP A 65 -0.54 -23.69 2.93
C ASP A 65 0.45 -22.71 3.57
N ALA A 66 1.74 -23.07 3.62
CA ALA A 66 2.77 -22.19 4.18
C ALA A 66 3.00 -20.93 3.31
N VAL A 67 2.90 -21.05 1.98
CA VAL A 67 2.94 -19.92 1.05
C VAL A 67 1.71 -19.02 1.28
N ALA A 68 0.52 -19.62 1.31
CA ALA A 68 -0.75 -18.89 1.51
C ALA A 68 -0.79 -18.15 2.85
N ASP A 69 -0.29 -18.76 3.93
CA ASP A 69 -0.22 -18.14 5.25
C ASP A 69 0.77 -16.97 5.27
N CYS A 70 1.94 -17.13 4.65
CA CYS A 70 2.92 -16.06 4.49
C CYS A 70 2.31 -14.86 3.73
N ILE A 71 1.62 -15.12 2.61
CA ILE A 71 0.94 -14.09 1.81
C ILE A 71 -0.11 -13.38 2.66
N ALA A 72 -1.02 -14.10 3.31
CA ALA A 72 -2.11 -13.51 4.08
C ALA A 72 -1.61 -12.65 5.24
N GLY A 73 -0.58 -13.11 5.97
CA GLY A 73 0.03 -12.35 7.05
C GLY A 73 0.77 -11.10 6.57
N ALA A 74 1.48 -11.19 5.45
CA ALA A 74 2.19 -10.06 4.87
C ALA A 74 1.21 -9.01 4.30
N LEU A 75 0.20 -9.45 3.53
CA LEU A 75 -0.83 -8.57 2.99
C LEU A 75 -1.61 -7.85 4.11
N LEU A 76 -1.94 -8.55 5.21
CA LEU A 76 -2.65 -7.91 6.33
C LEU A 76 -1.83 -6.78 6.95
N ARG A 77 -0.54 -7.03 7.22
CA ARG A 77 0.37 -6.00 7.79
C ARG A 77 0.64 -4.87 6.81
N GLY A 78 0.94 -5.20 5.57
CA GLY A 78 1.25 -4.24 4.51
C GLY A 78 0.04 -3.59 3.84
N ALA A 79 -1.22 -3.97 4.19
CA ALA A 79 -2.41 -3.44 3.53
C ALA A 79 -2.52 -1.92 3.65
N ARG A 80 -2.78 -1.25 2.52
CA ARG A 80 -2.92 0.21 2.42
C ARG A 80 -4.23 0.56 1.75
N GLY A 81 -4.89 1.61 2.24
CA GLY A 81 -6.20 2.05 1.77
C GLY A 81 -7.28 0.98 1.80
N ASN A 82 -8.49 1.29 1.36
CA ASN A 82 -9.59 0.33 1.25
C ASN A 82 -9.25 -0.86 0.35
N SER A 83 -8.62 -0.59 -0.79
CA SER A 83 -8.31 -1.60 -1.81
C SER A 83 -7.31 -2.64 -1.31
N GLY A 84 -6.26 -2.19 -0.61
CA GLY A 84 -5.26 -3.08 -0.02
C GLY A 84 -5.83 -3.91 1.12
N VAL A 85 -6.70 -3.32 1.96
CA VAL A 85 -7.36 -4.07 3.05
C VAL A 85 -8.31 -5.13 2.47
N ILE A 86 -9.12 -4.80 1.46
CA ILE A 86 -10.00 -5.79 0.80
C ILE A 86 -9.16 -6.89 0.15
N LEU A 87 -8.07 -6.54 -0.54
CA LEU A 87 -7.15 -7.52 -1.12
C LEU A 87 -6.59 -8.47 -0.05
N SER A 88 -6.18 -7.95 1.10
CA SER A 88 -5.68 -8.77 2.22
C SER A 88 -6.74 -9.74 2.75
N LEU A 89 -8.00 -9.33 2.79
CA LEU A 89 -9.11 -10.17 3.23
C LEU A 89 -9.43 -11.31 2.24
N LEU A 90 -9.37 -11.02 0.93
CA LEU A 90 -9.52 -12.03 -0.11
C LEU A 90 -8.47 -13.13 0.03
N PHE A 91 -7.19 -12.76 0.13
CA PHE A 91 -6.10 -13.73 0.30
C PHE A 91 -6.12 -14.43 1.66
N ARG A 92 -6.63 -13.77 2.69
CA ARG A 92 -6.80 -14.39 4.00
C ARG A 92 -7.84 -15.53 3.97
N GLY A 93 -8.98 -15.33 3.29
CA GLY A 93 -9.95 -16.40 3.11
C GLY A 93 -9.36 -17.56 2.31
N ILE A 94 -8.59 -17.25 1.25
CA ILE A 94 -7.83 -18.26 0.49
C ILE A 94 -6.90 -19.05 1.43
N SER A 95 -6.06 -18.38 2.21
CA SER A 95 -5.12 -19.04 3.14
C SER A 95 -5.83 -19.95 4.14
N ARG A 96 -6.93 -19.49 4.73
CA ARG A 96 -7.72 -20.31 5.69
C ARG A 96 -8.23 -21.60 5.08
N ARG A 97 -8.65 -21.56 3.81
CA ARG A 97 -9.14 -22.74 3.10
C ARG A 97 -8.02 -23.72 2.77
N LEU A 98 -6.85 -23.20 2.40
CA LEU A 98 -5.70 -24.00 1.97
C LEU A 98 -4.90 -24.60 3.14
N LYS A 99 -5.27 -24.32 4.39
CA LYS A 99 -4.56 -24.78 5.58
C LYS A 99 -4.41 -26.30 5.61
N GLY A 100 -3.16 -26.76 5.79
CA GLY A 100 -2.80 -28.18 5.82
C GLY A 100 -2.64 -28.83 4.44
N MET A 101 -2.68 -28.07 3.33
CA MET A 101 -2.53 -28.61 1.98
C MET A 101 -1.12 -28.43 1.47
N GLU A 102 -0.47 -29.53 1.06
CA GLU A 102 0.85 -29.50 0.41
C GLU A 102 0.74 -29.03 -1.05
N THR A 103 -0.28 -29.50 -1.75
CA THR A 103 -0.63 -29.12 -3.12
C THR A 103 -2.12 -28.82 -3.22
N VAL A 104 -2.53 -28.07 -4.24
CA VAL A 104 -3.92 -27.60 -4.40
C VAL A 104 -4.40 -27.89 -5.81
N GLY A 105 -5.55 -28.56 -5.92
CA GLY A 105 -6.27 -28.79 -7.16
C GLY A 105 -7.27 -27.71 -7.49
N ALA A 106 -7.90 -27.82 -8.67
CA ALA A 106 -8.88 -26.84 -9.14
C ALA A 106 -10.07 -26.66 -8.18
N LYS A 107 -10.59 -27.74 -7.59
CA LYS A 107 -11.73 -27.68 -6.65
C LYS A 107 -11.42 -26.94 -5.37
N GLU A 108 -10.26 -27.24 -4.79
CA GLU A 108 -9.78 -26.61 -3.56
C GLU A 108 -9.47 -25.12 -3.79
N PHE A 109 -8.87 -24.79 -4.95
CA PHE A 109 -8.56 -23.41 -5.29
C PHE A 109 -9.82 -22.59 -5.56
N ALA A 110 -10.80 -23.14 -6.27
CA ALA A 110 -12.11 -22.48 -6.47
C ALA A 110 -12.81 -22.20 -5.14
N ALA A 111 -12.87 -23.21 -4.25
CA ALA A 111 -13.45 -23.05 -2.92
C ALA A 111 -12.67 -22.04 -2.07
N ALA A 112 -11.33 -21.96 -2.23
CA ALA A 112 -10.52 -20.96 -1.56
C ALA A 112 -10.82 -19.54 -2.05
N MET A 113 -11.03 -19.33 -3.35
CA MET A 113 -11.48 -18.04 -3.89
C MET A 113 -12.85 -17.64 -3.31
N GLU A 114 -13.80 -18.57 -3.19
CA GLU A 114 -15.12 -18.34 -2.59
C GLU A 114 -15.01 -17.93 -1.12
N ASP A 115 -14.22 -18.66 -0.32
CA ASP A 115 -13.96 -18.33 1.10
C ASP A 115 -13.29 -16.95 1.24
N GLY A 116 -12.45 -16.56 0.27
CA GLY A 116 -11.87 -15.22 0.18
C GLY A 116 -12.91 -14.13 0.01
N VAL A 117 -13.82 -14.31 -0.94
CA VAL A 117 -14.94 -13.39 -1.18
C VAL A 117 -15.84 -13.27 0.05
N ASP A 118 -16.19 -14.40 0.67
CA ASP A 118 -17.00 -14.43 1.89
C ASP A 118 -16.33 -13.66 3.04
N ALA A 119 -15.01 -13.83 3.22
CA ALA A 119 -14.26 -13.10 4.23
C ALA A 119 -14.30 -11.59 4.00
N ALA A 120 -14.11 -11.14 2.74
CA ALA A 120 -14.14 -9.74 2.39
C ALA A 120 -15.55 -9.12 2.60
N TYR A 121 -16.61 -9.77 2.12
CA TYR A 121 -18.00 -9.29 2.32
C TYR A 121 -18.38 -9.20 3.81
N LYS A 122 -17.92 -10.13 4.65
CA LYS A 122 -18.19 -10.11 6.10
C LYS A 122 -17.46 -8.98 6.83
N ALA A 123 -16.28 -8.60 6.34
CA ALA A 123 -15.45 -7.58 6.97
C ALA A 123 -15.86 -6.15 6.60
N VAL A 124 -16.34 -5.94 5.38
CA VAL A 124 -16.81 -4.64 4.89
C VAL A 124 -18.20 -4.36 5.44
N MET A 125 -18.36 -3.29 6.20
CA MET A 125 -19.63 -2.96 6.86
C MET A 125 -20.78 -2.63 5.90
N LYS A 126 -20.46 -1.97 4.78
CA LYS A 126 -21.44 -1.60 3.73
C LYS A 126 -20.83 -1.98 2.37
N PRO A 127 -20.89 -3.28 1.99
CA PRO A 127 -20.36 -3.70 0.69
C PRO A 127 -21.12 -2.99 -0.42
N ALA A 128 -20.36 -2.33 -1.31
CA ALA A 128 -20.90 -1.67 -2.49
C ALA A 128 -20.78 -2.59 -3.71
N GLU A 129 -21.86 -2.75 -4.46
CA GLU A 129 -21.82 -3.42 -5.76
C GLU A 129 -21.20 -2.51 -6.83
N GLY A 130 -20.65 -3.12 -7.88
CA GLY A 130 -19.87 -2.41 -8.89
C GLY A 130 -18.48 -2.04 -8.41
N THR A 131 -17.88 -2.86 -7.52
CA THR A 131 -16.53 -2.67 -7.00
C THR A 131 -15.71 -3.97 -7.09
N ILE A 132 -14.46 -3.94 -6.61
CA ILE A 132 -13.60 -5.13 -6.46
C ILE A 132 -14.34 -6.33 -5.84
N LEU A 133 -15.26 -6.07 -4.91
CA LEU A 133 -16.06 -7.13 -4.28
C LEU A 133 -16.96 -7.83 -5.29
N THR A 134 -17.61 -7.09 -6.18
CA THR A 134 -18.45 -7.64 -7.24
C THR A 134 -17.62 -8.44 -8.23
N VAL A 135 -16.47 -7.88 -8.67
CA VAL A 135 -15.56 -8.54 -9.61
C VAL A 135 -15.04 -9.85 -9.04
N ALA A 136 -14.55 -9.84 -7.79
CA ALA A 136 -14.05 -11.04 -7.11
C ALA A 136 -15.15 -12.08 -6.93
N ARG A 137 -16.38 -11.69 -6.54
CA ARG A 137 -17.52 -12.58 -6.38
C ARG A 137 -17.91 -13.26 -7.68
N MET A 138 -17.96 -12.51 -8.78
CA MET A 138 -18.33 -13.07 -10.09
C MET A 138 -17.25 -14.02 -10.62
N ALA A 139 -15.98 -13.65 -10.48
CA ALA A 139 -14.84 -14.49 -10.85
C ALA A 139 -14.82 -15.79 -10.03
N SER A 140 -14.99 -15.70 -8.72
CA SER A 140 -15.03 -16.85 -7.81
C SER A 140 -16.20 -17.78 -8.13
N ALA A 141 -17.40 -17.24 -8.33
CA ALA A 141 -18.57 -18.05 -8.71
C ALA A 141 -18.35 -18.81 -10.02
N ALA A 142 -17.68 -18.19 -11.01
CA ALA A 142 -17.31 -18.85 -12.26
C ALA A 142 -16.28 -19.96 -12.05
N ALA A 143 -15.29 -19.75 -11.18
CA ALA A 143 -14.30 -20.77 -10.79
C ALA A 143 -14.98 -21.98 -10.13
N VAL A 144 -15.91 -21.74 -9.19
CA VAL A 144 -16.69 -22.81 -8.51
C VAL A 144 -17.56 -23.59 -9.50
N GLU A 145 -18.19 -22.91 -10.46
CA GLU A 145 -19.01 -23.59 -11.47
C GLU A 145 -18.15 -24.43 -12.44
N TYR A 146 -16.98 -23.90 -12.84
CA TYR A 146 -16.03 -24.66 -13.63
C TYR A 146 -15.55 -25.93 -12.89
N ALA A 147 -15.17 -25.80 -11.62
CA ALA A 147 -14.62 -26.88 -10.79
C ALA A 147 -15.60 -28.06 -10.55
N LYS A 148 -16.90 -27.90 -10.87
CA LYS A 148 -17.88 -29.00 -10.87
C LYS A 148 -17.70 -29.95 -12.04
N LYS A 149 -17.02 -29.52 -13.12
CA LYS A 149 -16.95 -30.21 -14.41
C LYS A 149 -15.53 -30.40 -14.93
N GLY A 150 -14.59 -29.58 -14.43
CA GLY A 150 -13.18 -29.55 -14.81
C GLY A 150 -12.26 -29.63 -13.61
N ASP A 151 -11.05 -30.08 -13.84
CA ASP A 151 -9.98 -30.25 -12.84
C ASP A 151 -8.68 -29.52 -13.22
N ASP A 152 -8.64 -28.83 -14.36
CA ASP A 152 -7.50 -28.04 -14.81
C ASP A 152 -7.52 -26.63 -14.19
N ILE A 153 -6.42 -26.26 -13.52
CA ILE A 153 -6.31 -24.97 -12.82
C ILE A 153 -6.13 -23.81 -13.80
N GLU A 154 -5.48 -24.03 -14.94
CA GLU A 154 -5.31 -22.99 -15.96
C GLU A 154 -6.66 -22.59 -16.56
N ASP A 155 -7.47 -23.57 -16.94
CA ASP A 155 -8.82 -23.35 -17.49
C ASP A 155 -9.76 -22.75 -16.44
N LEU A 156 -9.60 -23.14 -15.16
CA LEU A 156 -10.32 -22.53 -14.03
C LEU A 156 -10.03 -21.05 -13.92
N LEU A 157 -8.73 -20.68 -13.87
CA LEU A 157 -8.30 -19.28 -13.77
C LEU A 157 -8.72 -18.48 -15.00
N ASP A 158 -8.58 -19.05 -16.21
CA ASP A 158 -9.00 -18.41 -17.45
C ASP A 158 -10.51 -18.10 -17.42
N THR A 159 -11.32 -19.07 -16.98
CA THR A 159 -12.77 -18.88 -16.82
C THR A 159 -13.12 -17.81 -15.80
N ALA A 160 -12.45 -17.82 -14.64
CA ALA A 160 -12.62 -16.83 -13.58
C ALA A 160 -12.27 -15.42 -14.06
N ILE A 161 -11.12 -15.28 -14.73
CA ILE A 161 -10.65 -14.00 -15.27
C ILE A 161 -11.59 -13.46 -16.34
N ARG A 162 -12.04 -14.30 -17.25
CA ARG A 162 -12.98 -13.89 -18.32
C ARG A 162 -14.28 -13.35 -17.75
N ILE A 163 -14.92 -14.06 -16.82
CA ILE A 163 -16.14 -13.60 -16.16
C ILE A 163 -15.88 -12.40 -15.25
N GLY A 164 -14.71 -12.36 -14.60
CA GLY A 164 -14.27 -11.22 -13.82
C GLY A 164 -14.11 -9.95 -14.67
N LYS A 165 -13.59 -10.05 -15.89
CA LYS A 165 -13.49 -8.92 -16.85
C LYS A 165 -14.89 -8.44 -17.28
N GLU A 166 -15.80 -9.35 -17.59
CA GLU A 166 -17.20 -9.00 -17.90
C GLU A 166 -17.86 -8.26 -16.72
N ALA A 167 -17.60 -8.72 -15.49
CA ALA A 167 -18.08 -8.05 -14.28
C ALA A 167 -17.43 -6.68 -14.08
N LEU A 168 -16.12 -6.54 -14.35
CA LEU A 168 -15.40 -5.27 -14.30
C LEU A 168 -15.98 -4.25 -15.27
N ASP A 169 -16.18 -4.63 -16.51
CA ASP A 169 -16.78 -3.76 -17.53
C ASP A 169 -18.19 -3.29 -17.13
N ASN A 170 -18.92 -4.13 -16.39
CA ASN A 170 -20.27 -3.80 -15.92
C ASN A 170 -20.29 -2.96 -14.62
N THR A 171 -19.16 -2.73 -13.95
CA THR A 171 -19.11 -1.89 -12.73
C THR A 171 -19.62 -0.47 -12.97
N VAL A 172 -19.36 0.08 -14.17
CA VAL A 172 -19.87 1.38 -14.62
C VAL A 172 -21.41 1.47 -14.53
N ASN A 173 -22.12 0.37 -14.77
CA ASN A 173 -23.58 0.34 -14.73
C ASN A 173 -24.14 0.09 -13.33
N GLN A 174 -23.33 -0.37 -12.39
CA GLN A 174 -23.74 -0.77 -11.05
C GLN A 174 -23.47 0.30 -9.99
N ASN A 175 -22.43 1.11 -10.21
CA ASN A 175 -22.05 2.17 -9.28
C ASN A 175 -22.30 3.56 -9.90
N PRO A 176 -23.17 4.40 -9.31
CA PRO A 176 -23.51 5.71 -9.87
C PRO A 176 -22.30 6.66 -9.98
N VAL A 177 -21.30 6.53 -9.11
CA VAL A 177 -20.07 7.36 -9.16
C VAL A 177 -19.23 6.97 -10.37
N LEU A 178 -19.03 5.67 -10.60
CA LEU A 178 -18.33 5.16 -11.77
C LEU A 178 -19.07 5.49 -13.08
N GLN A 179 -20.39 5.43 -13.05
CA GLN A 179 -21.23 5.82 -14.18
C GLN A 179 -21.06 7.29 -14.54
N LYS A 180 -21.07 8.17 -13.54
CA LYS A 180 -20.83 9.62 -13.72
C LYS A 180 -19.46 9.89 -14.32
N ALA A 181 -18.43 9.19 -13.86
CA ALA A 181 -17.04 9.32 -14.35
C ALA A 181 -16.79 8.60 -15.69
N GLY A 182 -17.61 7.65 -16.08
CA GLY A 182 -17.43 6.84 -17.29
C GLY A 182 -16.25 5.87 -17.22
N VAL A 183 -15.85 5.44 -16.01
CA VAL A 183 -14.72 4.54 -15.76
C VAL A 183 -15.16 3.27 -15.05
N VAL A 184 -14.36 2.20 -15.16
CA VAL A 184 -14.52 0.97 -14.40
C VAL A 184 -13.94 1.09 -12.99
N ASP A 185 -14.25 0.15 -12.10
CA ASP A 185 -13.71 0.14 -10.74
C ASP A 185 -12.19 -0.10 -10.72
N ALA A 186 -11.45 0.80 -10.10
CA ALA A 186 -9.98 0.73 -10.00
C ALA A 186 -9.52 -0.53 -9.23
N GLY A 187 -10.16 -0.84 -8.10
CA GLY A 187 -9.85 -2.04 -7.31
C GLY A 187 -10.16 -3.33 -8.08
N GLY A 188 -11.27 -3.35 -8.81
CA GLY A 188 -11.62 -4.46 -9.71
C GLY A 188 -10.61 -4.64 -10.83
N MET A 189 -10.11 -3.55 -11.41
CA MET A 189 -9.02 -3.59 -12.40
C MET A 189 -7.78 -4.23 -11.79
N GLY A 190 -7.34 -3.78 -10.61
CA GLY A 190 -6.19 -4.34 -9.92
C GLY A 190 -6.36 -5.83 -9.61
N TYR A 191 -7.55 -6.28 -9.21
CA TYR A 191 -7.86 -7.70 -9.02
C TYR A 191 -7.67 -8.51 -10.32
N ILE A 192 -8.16 -8.01 -11.45
CA ILE A 192 -8.01 -8.67 -12.76
C ILE A 192 -6.53 -8.71 -13.18
N VAL A 193 -5.76 -7.64 -12.95
CA VAL A 193 -4.31 -7.62 -13.21
C VAL A 193 -3.59 -8.72 -12.42
N ILE A 194 -3.88 -8.84 -11.11
CA ILE A 194 -3.29 -9.88 -10.24
C ILE A 194 -3.55 -11.27 -10.81
N PHE A 195 -4.81 -11.65 -11.02
CA PHE A 195 -5.15 -13.00 -11.44
C PHE A 195 -4.72 -13.30 -12.88
N SER A 196 -4.70 -12.29 -13.78
CA SER A 196 -4.17 -12.44 -15.13
C SER A 196 -2.67 -12.72 -15.12
N ALA A 197 -1.89 -12.03 -14.29
CA ALA A 197 -0.46 -12.28 -14.13
C ALA A 197 -0.18 -13.65 -13.49
N MET A 198 -0.98 -14.07 -12.53
CA MET A 198 -0.91 -15.40 -11.94
C MET A 198 -1.11 -16.50 -13.00
N LEU A 199 -2.10 -16.34 -13.88
CA LEU A 199 -2.36 -17.27 -14.98
C LEU A 199 -1.23 -17.26 -16.01
N ALA A 200 -0.72 -16.11 -16.41
CA ALA A 200 0.39 -15.99 -17.35
C ALA A 200 1.66 -16.66 -16.81
N CYS A 201 1.93 -16.50 -15.50
CA CYS A 201 3.01 -17.20 -14.82
C CYS A 201 2.81 -18.73 -14.84
N LEU A 202 1.61 -19.20 -14.52
CA LEU A 202 1.25 -20.60 -14.51
C LEU A 202 1.44 -21.25 -15.90
N ARG A 203 1.13 -20.54 -16.97
CA ARG A 203 1.34 -20.93 -18.36
C ARG A 203 2.79 -20.83 -18.83
N GLY A 204 3.68 -20.24 -18.02
CA GLY A 204 5.08 -20.00 -18.40
C GLY A 204 5.26 -18.88 -19.44
N GLU A 205 4.24 -18.03 -19.63
CA GLU A 205 4.29 -16.88 -20.54
C GLU A 205 5.14 -15.74 -19.95
N VAL A 206 5.18 -15.66 -18.62
CA VAL A 206 6.04 -14.75 -17.85
C VAL A 206 6.77 -15.52 -16.75
N THR A 207 7.92 -15.03 -16.33
CA THR A 207 8.73 -15.63 -15.26
C THR A 207 8.77 -14.70 -14.06
N ALA A 208 8.77 -15.28 -12.86
CA ALA A 208 8.86 -14.52 -11.63
C ALA A 208 10.16 -13.71 -11.58
N PRO A 209 10.08 -12.38 -11.29
CA PRO A 209 11.28 -11.55 -11.21
C PRO A 209 12.12 -11.92 -9.99
N THR A 210 13.43 -12.03 -10.19
CA THR A 210 14.40 -12.37 -9.13
C THR A 210 14.69 -11.20 -8.19
N ALA A 211 14.45 -9.95 -8.65
CA ALA A 211 14.63 -8.72 -7.87
C ALA A 211 13.29 -8.01 -7.66
N ALA A 212 13.21 -7.16 -6.62
CA ALA A 212 12.04 -6.32 -6.41
C ALA A 212 11.87 -5.34 -7.59
N VAL A 213 10.65 -5.22 -8.08
CA VAL A 213 10.29 -4.25 -9.12
C VAL A 213 9.92 -2.95 -8.43
N GLN A 214 10.57 -1.84 -8.78
CA GLN A 214 10.18 -0.51 -8.32
C GLN A 214 9.07 0.02 -9.23
N ALA A 215 7.96 0.47 -8.63
CA ALA A 215 6.90 1.15 -9.35
C ALA A 215 7.44 2.47 -9.93
N GLY A 216 7.42 2.61 -11.25
CA GLY A 216 7.77 3.85 -11.93
C GLY A 216 6.63 4.85 -11.81
N VAL A 217 6.82 5.92 -11.04
CA VAL A 217 5.86 7.05 -11.00
C VAL A 217 6.12 7.94 -12.20
N ILE A 218 5.27 7.86 -13.24
CA ILE A 218 5.24 8.81 -14.35
C ILE A 218 3.91 9.57 -14.24
N ALA A 219 3.95 10.88 -14.05
CA ALA A 219 2.76 11.72 -14.03
C ALA A 219 2.22 11.92 -15.47
N ASN A 220 0.93 11.69 -15.67
CA ASN A 220 0.24 12.00 -16.93
C ASN A 220 -1.02 12.86 -16.67
N GLU A 221 -1.31 13.76 -17.61
CA GLU A 221 -2.15 14.95 -17.45
C GLU A 221 -3.67 14.79 -17.74
N ASN A 222 -4.23 13.58 -17.83
CA ASN A 222 -5.67 13.40 -18.11
C ASN A 222 -6.33 12.53 -17.03
N ASN A 223 -6.85 13.17 -15.99
CA ASN A 223 -7.47 12.49 -14.87
C ASN A 223 -8.99 12.64 -14.90
N ALA A 224 -9.71 11.53 -14.65
CA ALA A 224 -11.14 11.51 -14.38
C ALA A 224 -11.54 12.31 -13.12
N PHE A 225 -10.56 12.81 -12.38
CA PHE A 225 -10.68 13.60 -11.15
C PHE A 225 -11.31 14.98 -11.33
N ASP A 226 -11.21 15.60 -12.51
CA ASP A 226 -11.72 16.95 -12.79
C ASP A 226 -13.26 17.08 -12.63
N MET A 227 -13.98 15.96 -12.46
CA MET A 227 -15.42 15.92 -12.33
C MET A 227 -15.94 15.98 -10.88
N PHE A 228 -15.07 15.91 -9.87
CA PHE A 228 -15.43 15.84 -8.46
C PHE A 228 -14.87 17.04 -7.70
N GLY A 229 -15.53 17.45 -6.60
CA GLY A 229 -15.10 18.54 -5.71
C GLY A 229 -14.84 18.05 -4.30
N THR A 230 -14.05 18.81 -3.52
CA THR A 230 -13.75 18.52 -2.10
C THR A 230 -14.99 18.44 -1.21
N ASP A 231 -16.12 19.04 -1.63
CA ASP A 231 -17.39 19.01 -0.89
C ASP A 231 -18.01 17.60 -0.84
N GLU A 232 -17.57 16.66 -1.70
CA GLU A 232 -18.03 15.27 -1.70
C GLU A 232 -17.31 14.43 -0.62
N ILE A 233 -16.19 14.90 -0.04
CA ILE A 233 -15.47 14.21 1.04
C ILE A 233 -16.10 14.56 2.40
N THR A 234 -16.99 13.69 2.89
CA THR A 234 -17.70 13.86 4.17
C THR A 234 -16.75 13.72 5.36
N TYR A 235 -15.91 12.71 5.37
CA TYR A 235 -14.92 12.41 6.40
C TYR A 235 -13.52 12.70 5.87
N ALA A 236 -12.79 13.60 6.53
CA ALA A 236 -11.57 14.16 5.99
C ALA A 236 -10.33 13.27 6.15
N PHE A 237 -10.31 12.36 7.13
CA PHE A 237 -9.11 11.61 7.46
C PHE A 237 -9.28 10.12 7.15
N ASP A 238 -8.45 9.62 6.22
CA ASP A 238 -8.16 8.20 6.12
C ASP A 238 -7.33 7.78 7.33
N THR A 239 -7.83 6.80 8.06
CA THR A 239 -7.23 6.35 9.32
C THR A 239 -7.06 4.85 9.28
N VAL A 240 -5.79 4.40 9.18
CA VAL A 240 -5.42 2.99 9.14
C VAL A 240 -4.55 2.68 10.34
N TYR A 241 -4.87 1.63 11.08
CA TYR A 241 -4.07 1.23 12.23
C TYR A 241 -4.15 -0.26 12.52
N ILE A 242 -3.14 -0.77 13.24
CA ILE A 242 -3.04 -2.16 13.70
C ILE A 242 -3.04 -2.18 15.22
N VAL A 243 -3.83 -3.08 15.79
CA VAL A 243 -3.89 -3.33 17.23
C VAL A 243 -3.59 -4.79 17.48
N ARG A 244 -2.57 -5.07 18.31
CA ARG A 244 -2.29 -6.41 18.82
C ARG A 244 -3.30 -6.74 19.91
N LYS A 245 -4.07 -7.80 19.72
CA LYS A 245 -5.13 -8.21 20.63
C LYS A 245 -4.56 -8.60 22.01
N HIS A 246 -5.28 -8.26 23.09
CA HIS A 246 -4.97 -8.78 24.41
C HIS A 246 -5.36 -10.27 24.55
N GLU A 247 -6.41 -10.70 23.83
CA GLU A 247 -6.90 -12.08 23.82
C GLU A 247 -7.26 -12.48 22.37
N PRO A 248 -6.93 -13.71 21.92
CA PRO A 248 -7.14 -14.13 20.53
C PRO A 248 -8.58 -14.03 20.03
N ASN A 249 -9.56 -14.30 20.92
CA ASN A 249 -10.99 -14.37 20.56
C ASN A 249 -11.80 -13.17 21.09
N VAL A 250 -11.19 -11.98 21.13
CA VAL A 250 -11.90 -10.77 21.55
C VAL A 250 -13.06 -10.43 20.61
N ASP A 251 -14.25 -10.13 21.17
CA ASP A 251 -15.41 -9.70 20.37
C ASP A 251 -15.24 -8.24 19.93
N LEU A 252 -15.03 -8.05 18.63
CA LEU A 252 -14.89 -6.72 18.01
C LEU A 252 -16.24 -6.12 17.55
N THR A 253 -17.37 -6.78 17.78
CA THR A 253 -18.71 -6.28 17.39
C THR A 253 -19.02 -4.89 17.98
N PRO A 254 -18.75 -4.60 19.29
CA PRO A 254 -18.98 -3.28 19.84
C PRO A 254 -18.05 -2.20 19.22
N LEU A 255 -16.81 -2.57 18.90
CA LEU A 255 -15.87 -1.67 18.23
C LEU A 255 -16.37 -1.33 16.82
N ARG A 256 -16.81 -2.32 16.04
CA ARG A 256 -17.38 -2.13 14.69
C ARG A 256 -18.57 -1.16 14.74
N ALA A 257 -19.49 -1.36 15.69
CA ALA A 257 -20.64 -0.48 15.86
C ALA A 257 -20.22 0.96 16.18
N TYR A 258 -19.26 1.14 17.07
CA TYR A 258 -18.74 2.47 17.43
C TYR A 258 -18.08 3.17 16.24
N LEU A 259 -17.14 2.50 15.59
CA LEU A 259 -16.40 3.09 14.44
C LEU A 259 -17.35 3.45 13.29
N SER A 260 -18.36 2.63 13.02
CA SER A 260 -19.40 2.94 12.04
C SER A 260 -20.25 4.16 12.40
N SER A 261 -20.31 4.55 13.67
CA SER A 261 -21.06 5.73 14.12
C SER A 261 -20.27 7.03 13.96
N ILE A 262 -18.93 6.95 13.85
CA ILE A 262 -18.04 8.11 13.78
C ILE A 262 -17.35 8.28 12.42
N GLY A 263 -17.62 7.39 11.47
CA GLY A 263 -16.98 7.38 10.16
C GLY A 263 -17.68 6.53 9.13
N ASP A 264 -17.11 6.48 7.93
CA ASP A 264 -17.52 5.59 6.83
C ASP A 264 -16.33 4.75 6.33
N CYS A 265 -16.53 4.02 5.23
CA CYS A 265 -15.55 3.13 4.62
C CYS A 265 -14.88 2.14 5.61
N LEU A 266 -15.57 1.81 6.73
CA LEU A 266 -15.02 0.95 7.76
C LEU A 266 -14.78 -0.47 7.26
N VAL A 267 -13.52 -0.90 7.37
CA VAL A 267 -13.09 -2.29 7.13
C VAL A 267 -12.25 -2.74 8.32
N ILE A 268 -12.57 -3.89 8.91
CA ILE A 268 -11.77 -4.51 9.97
C ILE A 268 -11.37 -5.91 9.55
N GLY A 269 -10.07 -6.09 9.28
CA GLY A 269 -9.43 -7.38 9.10
C GLY A 269 -8.80 -7.85 10.40
N GLU A 270 -8.94 -9.13 10.75
CA GLU A 270 -8.39 -9.66 12.00
C GLU A 270 -7.81 -11.07 11.83
N ASP A 271 -6.79 -11.41 12.60
CA ASP A 271 -6.26 -12.76 12.79
C ASP A 271 -6.27 -13.12 14.30
N ASP A 272 -5.60 -14.19 14.69
CA ASP A 272 -5.57 -14.64 16.09
C ASP A 272 -4.79 -13.66 16.99
N GLU A 273 -3.84 -12.90 16.44
CA GLU A 273 -2.92 -12.03 17.19
C GLU A 273 -3.30 -10.55 17.12
N ALA A 274 -3.83 -10.09 15.98
CA ALA A 274 -4.04 -8.67 15.72
C ALA A 274 -5.33 -8.39 14.94
N PHE A 275 -5.75 -7.14 14.94
CA PHE A 275 -6.72 -6.63 13.99
C PHE A 275 -6.22 -5.32 13.36
N LYS A 276 -6.53 -5.15 12.08
CA LYS A 276 -6.28 -3.93 11.32
C LYS A 276 -7.60 -3.24 11.03
N VAL A 277 -7.64 -1.96 11.29
CA VAL A 277 -8.78 -1.09 11.00
C VAL A 277 -8.40 -0.13 9.88
N HIS A 278 -9.32 0.07 8.95
CA HIS A 278 -9.36 1.19 8.02
C HIS A 278 -10.71 1.88 8.21
N VAL A 279 -10.71 3.18 8.43
CA VAL A 279 -11.91 3.99 8.60
C VAL A 279 -11.66 5.43 8.17
N HIS A 280 -12.60 6.02 7.42
CA HIS A 280 -12.61 7.45 7.17
C HIS A 280 -13.39 8.15 8.29
N THR A 281 -12.78 9.09 8.98
CA THR A 281 -13.39 9.78 10.11
C THR A 281 -12.91 11.24 10.22
N ASN A 282 -13.67 12.09 10.90
CA ASN A 282 -13.22 13.43 11.27
C ASN A 282 -12.56 13.49 12.67
N ILE A 283 -12.55 12.36 13.41
CA ILE A 283 -12.04 12.28 14.79
C ILE A 283 -11.14 11.05 14.97
N PRO A 284 -10.00 10.95 14.21
CA PRO A 284 -9.15 9.78 14.23
C PRO A 284 -8.63 9.41 15.63
N GLY A 285 -8.35 10.39 16.47
CA GLY A 285 -7.91 10.15 17.85
C GLY A 285 -8.91 9.36 18.71
N GLU A 286 -10.22 9.55 18.50
CA GLU A 286 -11.24 8.76 19.22
C GLU A 286 -11.30 7.31 18.69
N ALA A 287 -11.13 7.12 17.39
CA ALA A 287 -11.06 5.80 16.79
C ALA A 287 -9.91 4.98 17.39
N LEU A 288 -8.71 5.57 17.47
CA LEU A 288 -7.53 4.95 18.08
C LEU A 288 -7.75 4.66 19.57
N THR A 289 -8.23 5.64 20.35
CA THR A 289 -8.46 5.51 21.80
C THR A 289 -9.46 4.40 22.10
N LYS A 290 -10.53 4.29 21.30
CA LYS A 290 -11.53 3.25 21.48
C LYS A 290 -10.97 1.86 21.19
N SER A 291 -10.14 1.75 20.16
CA SER A 291 -9.53 0.48 19.72
C SER A 291 -8.50 -0.05 20.72
N GLN A 292 -7.80 0.80 21.47
CA GLN A 292 -6.86 0.42 22.52
C GLN A 292 -7.53 -0.33 23.69
N GLN A 293 -8.85 -0.31 23.83
CA GLN A 293 -9.56 -1.11 24.80
C GLN A 293 -9.51 -2.62 24.49
N TYR A 294 -9.18 -2.98 23.25
CA TYR A 294 -9.14 -4.36 22.73
C TYR A 294 -7.70 -4.90 22.57
N GLY A 295 -6.70 -4.04 22.71
CA GLY A 295 -5.32 -4.43 22.51
C GLY A 295 -4.33 -3.26 22.55
N THR A 296 -3.09 -3.56 22.22
CA THR A 296 -2.01 -2.57 22.13
C THR A 296 -1.90 -2.05 20.71
N LEU A 297 -1.94 -0.72 20.52
CA LEU A 297 -1.70 -0.09 19.24
C LEU A 297 -0.25 -0.30 18.80
N GLU A 298 -0.04 -0.86 17.61
CA GLU A 298 1.31 -1.10 17.05
C GLU A 298 1.68 -0.08 15.97
N LEU A 299 0.72 0.26 15.10
CA LEU A 299 0.92 1.17 13.99
C LEU A 299 -0.33 2.03 13.84
N ALA A 300 -0.16 3.31 13.51
CA ALA A 300 -1.25 4.17 13.07
C ALA A 300 -0.78 5.10 11.95
N LYS A 301 -1.59 5.22 10.90
CA LYS A 301 -1.42 6.12 9.76
C LYS A 301 -2.69 6.96 9.64
N ILE A 302 -2.54 8.27 9.54
CA ILE A 302 -3.65 9.21 9.39
C ILE A 302 -3.30 10.18 8.27
N GLU A 303 -4.10 10.21 7.21
CA GLU A 303 -3.90 11.09 6.06
C GLU A 303 -5.12 11.97 5.85
N ASN A 304 -4.90 13.22 5.44
CA ASN A 304 -5.98 14.15 5.13
C ASN A 304 -6.30 14.07 3.63
N MET A 305 -7.37 13.38 3.29
CA MET A 305 -7.82 13.18 1.91
C MET A 305 -8.19 14.48 1.19
N ARG A 306 -8.67 15.51 1.91
CA ARG A 306 -8.95 16.82 1.31
C ARG A 306 -7.67 17.50 0.86
N THR A 307 -6.61 17.45 1.68
CA THR A 307 -5.30 18.00 1.32
C THR A 307 -4.68 17.24 0.15
N GLN A 308 -4.79 15.91 0.14
CA GLN A 308 -4.32 15.08 -0.98
C GLN A 308 -5.05 15.44 -2.29
N TYR A 309 -6.37 15.60 -2.23
CA TYR A 309 -7.18 16.02 -3.38
C TYR A 309 -6.75 17.42 -3.88
N ASP A 310 -6.61 18.41 -2.98
CA ASP A 310 -6.18 19.76 -3.34
C ASP A 310 -4.78 19.79 -3.98
N ASP A 311 -3.87 18.94 -3.51
CA ASP A 311 -2.53 18.80 -4.08
C ASP A 311 -2.56 18.19 -5.49
N ILE A 312 -3.37 17.14 -5.71
CA ILE A 312 -3.57 16.53 -7.03
C ILE A 312 -4.15 17.56 -8.01
N MET A 313 -5.21 18.28 -7.62
CA MET A 313 -5.85 19.31 -8.46
C MET A 313 -4.92 20.49 -8.78
N ALA A 314 -3.97 20.78 -7.89
CA ALA A 314 -2.95 21.80 -8.11
C ALA A 314 -1.72 21.28 -8.92
N GLY A 315 -1.75 20.03 -9.40
CA GLY A 315 -0.61 19.41 -10.08
C GLY A 315 0.60 19.18 -9.17
N ARG A 316 0.40 19.21 -7.84
CA ARG A 316 1.43 18.91 -6.86
C ARG A 316 1.36 17.43 -6.49
N LYS A 317 2.52 16.84 -6.19
CA LYS A 317 2.55 15.48 -5.66
C LYS A 317 1.96 15.49 -4.25
N ALA A 318 0.91 14.72 -4.01
CA ALA A 318 0.36 14.56 -2.67
C ALA A 318 1.43 13.95 -1.75
N GLN A 319 1.64 14.56 -0.58
CA GLN A 319 2.55 14.01 0.42
C GLN A 319 1.86 12.84 1.12
N THR A 320 2.45 11.66 1.01
CA THR A 320 1.99 10.45 1.70
C THR A 320 2.94 10.12 2.86
N THR A 321 2.44 9.42 3.86
CA THR A 321 3.25 8.91 4.98
C THR A 321 4.35 7.95 4.52
N ASP A 322 4.18 7.34 3.34
CA ASP A 322 5.20 6.46 2.73
C ASP A 322 6.47 7.21 2.32
N GLU A 323 6.36 8.51 2.04
CA GLU A 323 7.53 9.36 1.80
C GLU A 323 8.26 9.67 3.11
N LEU A 324 7.55 9.78 4.24
CA LEU A 324 8.15 9.89 5.57
C LEU A 324 8.88 8.60 5.96
N GLU A 325 8.30 7.42 5.72
CA GLU A 325 8.98 6.13 5.96
C GLU A 325 10.24 5.96 5.08
N LYS A 326 10.22 6.45 3.84
CA LYS A 326 11.43 6.47 2.99
C LYS A 326 12.48 7.42 3.54
N VAL A 327 12.07 8.58 4.03
CA VAL A 327 12.97 9.54 4.68
C VAL A 327 13.54 8.96 5.97
N GLU A 328 12.75 8.23 6.78
CA GLU A 328 13.24 7.52 7.96
C GLU A 328 14.22 6.40 7.59
N GLN A 329 13.93 5.60 6.55
CA GLN A 329 14.84 4.56 6.05
C GLN A 329 16.12 5.17 5.44
N GLU A 330 16.03 6.31 4.77
CA GLU A 330 17.17 7.06 4.27
C GLU A 330 17.99 7.69 5.41
N LEU A 331 17.33 8.09 6.51
CA LEU A 331 17.97 8.57 7.73
C LEU A 331 18.69 7.43 8.46
N GLU A 332 18.05 6.28 8.67
CA GLU A 332 18.67 5.09 9.26
C GLU A 332 19.87 4.61 8.41
N ALA A 333 19.75 4.63 7.08
CA ALA A 333 20.87 4.32 6.18
C ALA A 333 21.97 5.41 6.18
N ALA A 334 21.65 6.64 6.58
CA ALA A 334 22.59 7.74 6.68
C ALA A 334 23.30 7.79 8.06
N GLU A 335 22.67 7.25 9.11
CA GLU A 335 23.31 7.07 10.43
C GLU A 335 24.53 6.15 10.36
N ASP A 336 24.54 5.18 9.43
CA ASP A 336 25.71 4.31 9.19
C ASP A 336 26.87 4.98 8.43
N LEU A 337 26.74 6.25 8.01
CA LEU A 337 27.73 6.99 7.20
C LEU A 337 28.39 8.16 7.97
N HIS A 338 28.74 7.98 9.22
CA HIS A 338 29.58 8.96 9.91
C HIS A 338 31.00 8.97 9.33
N ALA A 339 31.35 10.09 8.69
CA ALA A 339 32.71 10.27 8.20
C ALA A 339 33.67 10.35 9.38
N ALA A 340 34.69 9.48 9.43
CA ALA A 340 35.71 9.54 10.48
C ALA A 340 36.38 10.93 10.50
N PRO A 341 36.47 11.60 11.65
CA PRO A 341 36.99 12.96 11.73
C PRO A 341 38.45 13.01 11.32
N THR A 342 38.77 13.80 10.33
CA THR A 342 40.13 14.08 9.83
C THR A 342 40.64 15.46 10.28
N LYS A 343 39.74 16.30 10.80
CA LYS A 343 40.04 17.65 11.30
C LYS A 343 39.15 18.02 12.48
N ARG A 344 39.56 19.07 13.20
CA ARG A 344 38.88 19.49 14.42
C ARG A 344 37.56 20.22 14.15
N TYR A 345 37.53 21.07 13.12
CA TYR A 345 36.37 21.90 12.81
C TYR A 345 35.92 21.69 11.35
N GLY A 346 34.60 21.60 11.14
CA GLY A 346 33.95 21.52 9.83
C GLY A 346 32.85 22.57 9.71
N ILE A 347 32.51 22.92 8.48
CA ILE A 347 31.51 23.93 8.17
C ILE A 347 30.50 23.35 7.16
N VAL A 348 29.24 23.34 7.56
CA VAL A 348 28.08 23.04 6.70
C VAL A 348 27.38 24.37 6.40
N ALA A 349 27.27 24.76 5.15
CA ALA A 349 26.58 26.00 4.79
C ALA A 349 25.25 25.70 4.06
N VAL A 350 24.20 26.45 4.42
CA VAL A 350 22.90 26.36 3.73
C VAL A 350 22.82 27.47 2.69
N CYS A 351 22.57 27.12 1.43
CA CYS A 351 22.36 28.10 0.37
C CYS A 351 21.51 27.59 -0.79
N ALA A 352 20.99 28.51 -1.60
CA ALA A 352 20.26 28.19 -2.81
C ALA A 352 21.07 28.62 -4.04
N GLY A 353 21.14 27.73 -5.03
CA GLY A 353 21.79 27.96 -6.32
C GLY A 353 23.29 27.61 -6.34
N GLU A 354 23.73 27.04 -7.48
CA GLU A 354 25.09 26.51 -7.66
C GLU A 354 26.19 27.57 -7.50
N GLY A 355 25.93 28.81 -7.94
CA GLY A 355 26.92 29.87 -7.84
C GLY A 355 27.30 30.22 -6.40
N ILE A 356 26.30 30.28 -5.50
CA ILE A 356 26.53 30.54 -4.07
C ILE A 356 27.15 29.31 -3.39
N ALA A 357 26.72 28.11 -3.77
CA ALA A 357 27.27 26.86 -3.26
C ALA A 357 28.80 26.75 -3.58
N ASN A 358 29.19 27.07 -4.79
CA ASN A 358 30.59 27.08 -5.19
C ASN A 358 31.40 28.14 -4.42
N LEU A 359 30.83 29.34 -4.23
CA LEU A 359 31.49 30.38 -3.43
C LEU A 359 31.71 29.94 -1.96
N PHE A 360 30.72 29.31 -1.32
CA PHE A 360 30.91 28.81 0.04
C PHE A 360 31.96 27.71 0.11
N LYS A 361 32.02 26.81 -0.89
CA LYS A 361 33.09 25.79 -0.98
C LYS A 361 34.49 26.43 -1.14
N GLU A 362 34.61 27.47 -1.97
CA GLU A 362 35.88 28.22 -2.12
C GLU A 362 36.28 28.94 -0.82
N LEU A 363 35.29 29.38 -0.03
CA LEU A 363 35.52 30.01 1.27
C LEU A 363 35.76 29.00 2.41
N GLY A 364 35.74 27.70 2.13
CA GLY A 364 36.09 26.64 3.09
C GLY A 364 34.91 25.89 3.71
N ALA A 365 33.71 25.99 3.19
CA ALA A 365 32.63 25.10 3.60
C ALA A 365 32.90 23.68 3.09
N ASP A 366 32.74 22.69 3.97
CA ASP A 366 32.99 21.29 3.69
C ASP A 366 31.86 20.67 2.89
N THR A 367 30.64 20.93 3.32
CA THR A 367 29.43 20.45 2.67
C THR A 367 28.40 21.57 2.55
N ILE A 368 27.45 21.39 1.63
CA ILE A 368 26.43 22.36 1.32
C ILE A 368 25.04 21.69 1.44
N VAL A 369 24.18 22.27 2.26
CA VAL A 369 22.75 21.95 2.26
C VAL A 369 22.04 22.86 1.28
N THR A 370 21.39 22.28 0.25
CA THR A 370 20.62 23.06 -0.71
C THR A 370 19.30 23.51 -0.11
N GLY A 371 19.06 24.82 -0.02
CA GLY A 371 17.82 25.39 0.51
C GLY A 371 17.86 26.92 0.61
N GLY A 372 16.68 27.53 0.74
CA GLY A 372 16.56 28.99 0.79
C GLY A 372 15.16 29.45 1.23
N GLN A 373 14.79 30.70 0.94
CA GLN A 373 13.54 31.30 1.41
C GLN A 373 12.26 30.63 0.88
N THR A 374 12.33 29.98 -0.28
CA THR A 374 11.18 29.34 -0.92
C THR A 374 11.18 27.80 -0.73
N MET A 375 12.28 27.22 -0.27
CA MET A 375 12.43 25.78 -0.05
C MET A 375 13.40 25.56 1.12
N ASN A 376 12.85 25.50 2.33
CA ASN A 376 13.65 25.23 3.53
C ASN A 376 14.09 23.78 3.54
N PRO A 377 15.39 23.48 3.80
CA PRO A 377 15.85 22.13 4.01
C PRO A 377 15.22 21.53 5.28
N SER A 378 15.02 20.23 5.27
CA SER A 378 14.56 19.48 6.45
C SER A 378 15.70 19.34 7.47
N THR A 379 15.36 18.98 8.70
CA THR A 379 16.33 18.58 9.75
C THR A 379 17.19 17.41 9.26
N ALA A 380 16.60 16.48 8.52
CA ALA A 380 17.27 15.33 7.91
C ALA A 380 18.37 15.72 6.90
N ASP A 381 18.07 16.69 6.03
CA ASP A 381 19.06 17.18 5.05
C ASP A 381 20.28 17.81 5.75
N ILE A 382 20.03 18.49 6.86
CA ILE A 382 21.11 19.10 7.67
C ILE A 382 21.94 18.02 8.37
N ILE A 383 21.33 17.02 9.01
CA ILE A 383 22.00 15.89 9.66
C ILE A 383 22.85 15.12 8.66
N LYS A 384 22.32 14.83 7.48
CA LYS A 384 23.04 14.13 6.41
C LYS A 384 24.37 14.81 6.04
N GLU A 385 24.36 16.13 5.92
CA GLU A 385 25.56 16.87 5.55
C GLU A 385 26.50 17.08 6.76
N ILE A 386 25.97 17.12 8.00
CA ILE A 386 26.78 17.08 9.21
C ILE A 386 27.55 15.75 9.28
N ASN A 387 26.87 14.62 9.10
CA ASN A 387 27.48 13.28 9.17
C ASN A 387 28.52 13.04 8.06
N ARG A 388 28.36 13.68 6.91
CA ARG A 388 29.34 13.66 5.80
C ARG A 388 30.58 14.52 6.04
N THR A 389 30.50 15.43 6.99
CA THR A 389 31.61 16.37 7.27
C THR A 389 32.64 15.70 8.18
N PRO A 390 33.89 15.44 7.74
CA PRO A 390 34.86 14.66 8.48
C PRO A 390 35.57 15.55 9.57
N ALA A 391 34.78 16.00 10.56
CA ALA A 391 35.27 16.89 11.62
C ALA A 391 34.73 16.51 13.00
N GLU A 392 35.50 16.80 14.05
CA GLU A 392 35.06 16.56 15.44
C GLU A 392 33.96 17.54 15.88
N ILE A 393 33.95 18.75 15.33
CA ILE A 393 32.98 19.81 15.65
C ILE A 393 32.53 20.42 14.33
N VAL A 394 31.22 20.39 14.08
CA VAL A 394 30.62 20.92 12.84
C VAL A 394 29.81 22.18 13.15
N PHE A 395 30.09 23.24 12.42
CA PHE A 395 29.31 24.47 12.45
C PHE A 395 28.35 24.51 11.30
N VAL A 396 27.04 24.63 11.58
CA VAL A 396 26.00 24.82 10.57
C VAL A 396 25.72 26.31 10.40
N LEU A 397 25.78 26.80 9.17
CA LEU A 397 25.53 28.20 8.81
C LEU A 397 24.16 28.30 8.10
N PRO A 398 23.05 28.53 8.84
CA PRO A 398 21.75 28.73 8.25
C PRO A 398 21.64 30.09 7.58
N ASN A 399 20.89 30.17 6.46
CA ASN A 399 20.76 31.42 5.69
C ASN A 399 19.48 32.21 6.00
N ASN A 400 18.55 31.66 6.80
CA ASN A 400 17.32 32.37 7.22
C ASN A 400 16.78 31.85 8.56
N LYS A 401 15.80 32.57 9.14
CA LYS A 401 15.22 32.28 10.46
C LYS A 401 14.56 30.90 10.57
N ASN A 402 13.94 30.42 9.49
CA ASN A 402 13.21 29.15 9.52
C ASN A 402 14.19 27.96 9.61
N ILE A 403 15.39 28.11 9.03
CA ILE A 403 16.41 27.06 9.01
C ILE A 403 17.17 26.99 10.35
N ILE A 404 17.24 28.08 11.12
CA ILE A 404 17.85 28.09 12.46
C ILE A 404 17.18 27.03 13.34
N MET A 405 15.85 26.97 13.34
CA MET A 405 15.10 26.00 14.13
C MET A 405 15.39 24.55 13.72
N ALA A 406 15.45 24.29 12.42
CA ALA A 406 15.79 22.95 11.91
C ALA A 406 17.26 22.56 12.26
N ALA A 407 18.18 23.53 12.19
CA ALA A 407 19.57 23.31 12.58
C ALA A 407 19.72 23.08 14.11
N GLU A 408 18.96 23.77 14.94
CA GLU A 408 18.95 23.53 16.40
C GLU A 408 18.37 22.17 16.76
N GLN A 409 17.33 21.71 16.02
CA GLN A 409 16.76 20.38 16.21
C GLN A 409 17.70 19.24 15.76
N SER A 410 18.65 19.51 14.89
CA SER A 410 19.65 18.51 14.49
C SER A 410 20.70 18.21 15.57
N ILE A 411 20.97 19.14 16.49
CA ILE A 411 22.04 19.01 17.51
C ILE A 411 21.90 17.73 18.36
N PRO A 412 20.73 17.37 18.93
CA PRO A 412 20.62 16.17 19.76
C PRO A 412 20.62 14.86 18.95
N LEU A 413 20.58 14.95 17.62
CA LEU A 413 20.48 13.83 16.70
C LEU A 413 21.80 13.51 15.96
N CYS A 414 22.87 14.26 16.23
CA CYS A 414 24.21 14.10 15.63
C CYS A 414 25.21 13.47 16.57
#